data_7092e3449b8b19672b60e176e078b11e
#
_entry.id   7092e3449b8b19672b60e176e078b11e
#
_cell.length_a   1.000
_cell.length_b   1.000
_cell.length_c   1.000
_cell.angle_alpha   90.00
_cell.angle_beta   90.00
_cell.angle_gamma   90.00
#
_symmetry.space_group_name_H-M   'P 1'
#
loop_
_entity.id
_entity.type
_entity.pdbx_description
1 polymer ?
#
loop_
_entity_poly.entity_id
_entity_poly.type
_entity_poly.pdbx_seq_one_letter_code
_entity_poly.pdbx_strand_id
1 'polypeptide(L)'
;MKYLFINSVAGFGSTGRIAAEQCRGLMAQGHECVLAFGREQANCSDVPTVRIGTPMDFKLHGAESRLLDDSGFGSRRATRRFLDWVGEYDPDVIWLHNVHGYYIHLGELFAYLRGCGKPIFWTLHDCWSFTGHCAYFDYVGCDRWKTGCHDCPQ
;
A
#
# COMPACT_ATOMS: atom_id res chain seq x y z
N MET A 1 -6.63 -11.36 17.88
CA MET A 1 -7.14 -10.49 16.80
C MET A 1 -6.35 -10.77 15.54
N LYS A 2 -6.98 -10.62 14.38
CA LYS A 2 -6.35 -10.73 13.05
C LYS A 2 -6.01 -9.35 12.51
N TYR A 3 -4.75 -9.13 12.17
CA TYR A 3 -4.26 -7.89 11.58
C TYR A 3 -3.86 -8.10 10.13
N LEU A 4 -4.32 -7.23 9.25
CA LEU A 4 -3.88 -7.18 7.86
C LEU A 4 -3.05 -5.91 7.65
N PHE A 5 -1.76 -6.08 7.34
CA PHE A 5 -0.89 -4.99 6.92
C PHE A 5 -0.85 -4.91 5.39
N ILE A 6 -0.90 -3.70 4.84
CA ILE A 6 -0.81 -3.48 3.39
C ILE A 6 0.35 -2.51 3.13
N ASN A 7 1.38 -2.99 2.44
CA ASN A 7 2.56 -2.19 2.07
C ASN A 7 3.03 -2.52 0.65
N SER A 8 3.80 -1.66 0.04
CA SER A 8 4.36 -1.91 -1.29
C SER A 8 5.33 -3.09 -1.32
N VAL A 9 6.10 -3.31 -0.26
CA VAL A 9 7.12 -4.36 -0.12
C VAL A 9 7.03 -5.04 1.25
N ALA A 10 7.51 -6.29 1.37
CA ALA A 10 7.52 -7.05 2.62
C ALA A 10 8.95 -7.38 3.06
N GLY A 11 9.38 -6.86 4.21
CA GLY A 11 10.72 -7.07 4.77
C GLY A 11 11.88 -6.46 3.96
N PHE A 12 11.58 -5.75 2.88
CA PHE A 12 12.56 -5.10 2.02
C PHE A 12 12.46 -3.56 2.16
N GLY A 13 13.61 -2.87 2.08
CA GLY A 13 13.68 -1.43 2.28
C GLY A 13 13.27 -1.00 3.70
N SER A 14 13.14 0.30 3.94
CA SER A 14 12.77 0.85 5.26
C SER A 14 11.33 0.51 5.63
N THR A 15 10.38 0.83 4.76
CA THR A 15 8.95 0.67 5.03
C THR A 15 8.54 -0.81 5.17
N GLY A 16 9.14 -1.70 4.35
CA GLY A 16 8.89 -3.13 4.44
C GLY A 16 9.44 -3.76 5.73
N ARG A 17 10.58 -3.27 6.23
CA ARG A 17 11.13 -3.70 7.53
C ARG A 17 10.24 -3.23 8.67
N ILE A 18 9.81 -1.97 8.66
CA ILE A 18 8.92 -1.41 9.69
C ILE A 18 7.61 -2.22 9.74
N ALA A 19 6.97 -2.49 8.60
CA ALA A 19 5.74 -3.28 8.56
C ALA A 19 5.97 -4.71 9.09
N ALA A 20 7.06 -5.36 8.71
CA ALA A 20 7.41 -6.70 9.22
C ALA A 20 7.69 -6.71 10.73
N GLU A 21 8.40 -5.71 11.26
CA GLU A 21 8.65 -5.59 12.70
C GLU A 21 7.36 -5.36 13.50
N GLN A 22 6.44 -4.56 12.99
CA GLN A 22 5.13 -4.38 13.63
C GLN A 22 4.32 -5.69 13.64
N CYS A 23 4.33 -6.45 12.53
CA CYS A 23 3.74 -7.79 12.50
C CYS A 23 4.36 -8.70 13.57
N ARG A 24 5.70 -8.76 13.66
CA ARG A 24 6.40 -9.56 14.69
C ARG A 24 6.00 -9.17 16.10
N GLY A 25 5.95 -7.86 16.37
CA GLY A 25 5.55 -7.34 17.67
C GLY A 25 4.14 -7.76 18.09
N LEU A 26 3.20 -7.74 17.16
CA LEU A 26 1.82 -8.18 17.41
C LEU A 26 1.72 -9.71 17.52
N MET A 27 2.45 -10.45 16.68
CA MET A 27 2.50 -11.92 16.75
C MET A 27 3.09 -12.40 18.09
N ALA A 28 4.11 -11.72 18.61
CA ALA A 28 4.67 -12.01 19.93
C ALA A 28 3.67 -11.76 21.08
N GLN A 29 2.64 -10.94 20.86
CA GLN A 29 1.52 -10.71 21.78
C GLN A 29 0.36 -11.68 21.58
N GLY A 30 0.52 -12.70 20.72
CA GLY A 30 -0.51 -13.71 20.45
C GLY A 30 -1.55 -13.31 19.42
N HIS A 31 -1.29 -12.29 18.60
CA HIS A 31 -2.17 -11.90 17.50
C HIS A 31 -1.79 -12.61 16.20
N GLU A 32 -2.75 -12.76 15.30
CA GLU A 32 -2.53 -13.23 13.93
C GLU A 32 -2.24 -12.04 13.02
N CYS A 33 -1.19 -12.11 12.22
CA CYS A 33 -0.81 -11.03 11.31
C CYS A 33 -0.52 -11.57 9.92
N VAL A 34 -0.95 -10.83 8.89
CA VAL A 34 -0.57 -11.06 7.50
C VAL A 34 -0.10 -9.74 6.89
N LEU A 35 1.03 -9.77 6.19
CA LEU A 35 1.56 -8.62 5.45
C LEU A 35 1.31 -8.79 3.95
N ALA A 36 0.37 -8.03 3.42
CA ALA A 36 0.09 -7.95 1.99
C ALA A 36 1.08 -7.01 1.29
N PHE A 37 1.62 -7.43 0.15
CA PHE A 37 2.62 -6.66 -0.61
C PHE A 37 2.47 -6.88 -2.12
N GLY A 38 3.03 -5.98 -2.94
CA GLY A 38 2.92 -6.10 -4.40
C GLY A 38 4.23 -6.10 -5.17
N ARG A 39 5.30 -5.55 -4.58
CA ARG A 39 6.60 -5.35 -5.23
C ARG A 39 7.67 -6.25 -4.62
N GLU A 40 8.71 -6.53 -5.39
CA GLU A 40 9.84 -7.35 -4.98
C GLU A 40 9.42 -8.77 -4.49
N GLN A 41 10.34 -9.49 -3.94
CA GLN A 41 10.06 -10.72 -3.21
C GLN A 41 10.01 -10.42 -1.72
N ALA A 42 9.17 -11.14 -0.98
CA ALA A 42 9.14 -11.03 0.47
C ALA A 42 10.49 -11.44 1.08
N ASN A 43 11.01 -10.62 1.98
CA ASN A 43 12.24 -10.85 2.74
C ASN A 43 11.96 -10.88 4.25
N CYS A 44 10.93 -11.62 4.64
CA CYS A 44 10.50 -11.82 6.04
C CYS A 44 9.79 -13.18 6.14
N SER A 45 10.58 -14.26 6.11
CA SER A 45 10.06 -15.66 6.09
C SER A 45 9.31 -16.06 7.35
N ASP A 46 9.49 -15.34 8.43
CA ASP A 46 8.85 -15.51 9.74
C ASP A 46 7.51 -14.77 9.88
N VAL A 47 7.16 -13.94 8.90
CA VAL A 47 5.88 -13.21 8.86
C VAL A 47 5.03 -13.78 7.72
N PRO A 48 3.77 -14.21 7.97
CA PRO A 48 2.86 -14.61 6.91
C PRO A 48 2.65 -13.48 5.90
N THR A 49 2.78 -13.79 4.62
CA THR A 49 2.65 -12.78 3.56
C THR A 49 1.66 -13.20 2.48
N VAL A 50 1.01 -12.23 1.85
CA VAL A 50 0.19 -12.43 0.65
C VAL A 50 0.60 -11.42 -0.42
N ARG A 51 0.77 -11.89 -1.66
CA ARG A 51 1.14 -11.03 -2.77
C ARG A 51 -0.09 -10.48 -3.48
N ILE A 52 -0.11 -9.17 -3.70
CA ILE A 52 -1.12 -8.47 -4.49
C ILE A 52 -0.65 -8.44 -5.95
N GLY A 53 -1.33 -9.20 -6.81
CA GLY A 53 -0.98 -9.29 -8.22
C GLY A 53 0.30 -10.08 -8.52
N THR A 54 0.78 -9.92 -9.73
CA THR A 54 1.95 -10.59 -10.29
C THR A 54 3.03 -9.58 -10.67
N PRO A 55 4.27 -10.00 -10.94
CA PRO A 55 5.30 -9.11 -11.49
C PRO A 55 4.89 -8.46 -12.82
N MET A 56 4.02 -9.11 -13.61
CA MET A 56 3.50 -8.55 -14.85
C MET A 56 2.48 -7.43 -14.57
N ASP A 57 1.58 -7.63 -13.60
CA ASP A 57 0.63 -6.59 -13.19
C ASP A 57 1.37 -5.32 -12.75
N PHE A 58 2.46 -5.46 -11.99
CA PHE A 58 3.32 -4.35 -11.58
C PHE A 58 3.94 -3.61 -12.77
N LYS A 59 4.49 -4.35 -13.76
CA LYS A 59 5.10 -3.75 -14.96
C LYS A 59 4.07 -3.01 -15.81
N LEU A 60 2.90 -3.62 -16.01
CA LEU A 60 1.81 -3.02 -16.78
C LEU A 60 1.29 -1.74 -16.10
N HIS A 61 1.06 -1.79 -14.78
CA HIS A 61 0.64 -0.61 -14.01
C HIS A 61 1.67 0.52 -14.10
N GLY A 62 2.97 0.20 -14.00
CA GLY A 62 4.04 1.19 -14.15
C GLY A 62 4.12 1.80 -15.56
N ALA A 63 3.84 1.02 -16.60
CA ALA A 63 3.78 1.51 -17.97
C ALA A 63 2.54 2.39 -18.20
N GLU A 64 1.37 1.94 -17.74
CA GLU A 64 0.10 2.68 -17.78
C GLU A 64 0.24 4.03 -17.10
N SER A 65 0.77 4.05 -15.88
CA SER A 65 0.99 5.29 -15.12
C SER A 65 1.90 6.30 -15.83
N ARG A 66 2.91 5.83 -16.56
CA ARG A 66 3.81 6.72 -17.32
C ARG A 66 3.21 7.25 -18.62
N LEU A 67 2.33 6.47 -19.26
CA LEU A 67 1.74 6.83 -20.54
C LEU A 67 0.48 7.68 -20.38
N LEU A 68 -0.30 7.45 -19.30
CA LEU A 68 -1.62 8.05 -19.09
C LEU A 68 -1.64 9.03 -17.90
N ASP A 69 -0.51 9.20 -17.19
CA ASP A 69 -0.41 9.95 -15.93
C ASP A 69 -1.45 9.48 -14.89
N ASP A 70 -1.68 8.16 -14.83
CA ASP A 70 -2.74 7.51 -14.05
C ASP A 70 -2.15 6.68 -12.90
N SER A 71 -1.30 7.34 -12.10
CA SER A 71 -0.63 6.70 -10.97
C SER A 71 -1.61 6.29 -9.88
N GLY A 72 -1.64 5.00 -9.56
CA GLY A 72 -2.50 4.45 -8.50
C GLY A 72 -3.84 3.90 -8.98
N PHE A 73 -4.14 3.92 -10.28
CA PHE A 73 -5.39 3.40 -10.85
C PHE A 73 -5.23 2.18 -11.76
N GLY A 74 -4.00 1.71 -11.99
CA GLY A 74 -3.73 0.41 -12.60
C GLY A 74 -3.94 -0.77 -11.64
N SER A 75 -3.63 -2.00 -12.07
CA SER A 75 -3.75 -3.25 -11.28
C SER A 75 -5.16 -3.55 -10.74
N ARG A 76 -6.21 -3.06 -11.38
CA ARG A 76 -7.59 -3.16 -10.90
C ARG A 76 -8.05 -4.60 -10.64
N ARG A 77 -7.74 -5.52 -11.57
CA ARG A 77 -8.11 -6.94 -11.42
C ARG A 77 -7.37 -7.61 -10.26
N ALA A 78 -6.09 -7.33 -10.11
CA ALA A 78 -5.27 -7.86 -9.03
C ALA A 78 -5.80 -7.38 -7.67
N THR A 79 -6.15 -6.10 -7.58
CA THR A 79 -6.73 -5.50 -6.37
C THR A 79 -8.05 -6.14 -6.02
N ARG A 80 -8.98 -6.35 -6.96
CA ARG A 80 -10.26 -6.99 -6.69
C ARG A 80 -10.10 -8.40 -6.13
N ARG A 81 -9.25 -9.25 -6.75
CA ARG A 81 -8.95 -10.59 -6.23
C ARG A 81 -8.35 -10.55 -4.82
N PHE A 82 -7.49 -9.57 -4.57
CA PHE A 82 -6.94 -9.37 -3.24
C PHE A 82 -8.03 -8.98 -2.24
N LEU A 83 -8.96 -8.09 -2.61
CA LEU A 83 -10.05 -7.67 -1.73
C LEU A 83 -11.08 -8.80 -1.49
N ASP A 84 -11.32 -9.67 -2.48
CA ASP A 84 -12.10 -10.90 -2.29
C ASP A 84 -11.43 -11.78 -1.20
N TRP A 85 -10.11 -11.98 -1.31
CA TRP A 85 -9.33 -12.70 -0.30
C TRP A 85 -9.37 -12.00 1.07
N VAL A 86 -9.31 -10.65 1.14
CA VAL A 86 -9.44 -9.91 2.40
C VAL A 86 -10.80 -10.16 3.05
N GLY A 87 -11.86 -10.25 2.25
CA GLY A 87 -13.20 -10.61 2.73
C GLY A 87 -13.26 -12.01 3.34
N GLU A 88 -12.56 -12.99 2.74
CA GLU A 88 -12.47 -14.36 3.27
C GLU A 88 -11.56 -14.44 4.52
N TYR A 89 -10.46 -13.71 4.52
CA TYR A 89 -9.55 -13.64 5.68
C TYR A 89 -10.21 -12.98 6.88
N ASP A 90 -11.11 -12.01 6.65
CA ASP A 90 -11.87 -11.25 7.64
C ASP A 90 -11.00 -10.67 8.78
N PRO A 91 -10.11 -9.72 8.48
CA PRO A 91 -9.25 -9.11 9.49
C PRO A 91 -10.07 -8.29 10.50
N ASP A 92 -9.65 -8.27 11.76
CA ASP A 92 -10.22 -7.39 12.79
C ASP A 92 -9.73 -5.94 12.61
N VAL A 93 -8.51 -5.76 12.08
CA VAL A 93 -7.86 -4.47 11.89
C VAL A 93 -7.11 -4.45 10.56
N ILE A 94 -7.22 -3.35 9.82
CA ILE A 94 -6.44 -3.12 8.60
C ILE A 94 -5.44 -1.99 8.85
N TRP A 95 -4.15 -2.26 8.56
CA TRP A 95 -3.07 -1.30 8.75
C TRP A 95 -2.38 -0.98 7.42
N LEU A 96 -2.56 0.24 6.96
CA LEU A 96 -1.96 0.72 5.73
C LEU A 96 -0.57 1.32 6.00
N HIS A 97 0.34 1.07 5.08
CA HIS A 97 1.63 1.73 4.93
C HIS A 97 1.68 2.43 3.57
N ASN A 98 2.68 2.14 2.72
CA ASN A 98 2.75 2.70 1.39
C ASN A 98 1.77 2.00 0.45
N VAL A 99 0.69 2.67 0.09
CA VAL A 99 -0.31 2.20 -0.88
C VAL A 99 -0.03 2.67 -2.30
N HIS A 100 1.05 3.43 -2.52
CA HIS A 100 1.56 3.80 -3.83
C HIS A 100 2.66 2.83 -4.32
N GLY A 101 3.02 2.88 -5.61
CA GLY A 101 4.09 2.07 -6.17
C GLY A 101 3.63 0.96 -7.13
N TYR A 102 2.56 1.19 -7.87
CA TYR A 102 2.14 0.41 -9.03
C TYR A 102 1.70 -1.04 -8.75
N TYR A 103 1.14 -1.32 -7.60
CA TYR A 103 0.74 -2.68 -7.23
C TYR A 103 -0.72 -2.83 -6.82
N ILE A 104 -1.38 -1.74 -6.47
CA ILE A 104 -2.76 -1.73 -5.99
C ILE A 104 -3.55 -0.59 -6.65
N HIS A 105 -4.83 -0.81 -6.90
CA HIS A 105 -5.74 0.20 -7.43
C HIS A 105 -6.40 0.94 -6.28
N LEU A 106 -6.08 2.21 -6.11
CA LEU A 106 -6.53 3.02 -4.97
C LEU A 106 -8.05 3.15 -4.88
N GLY A 107 -8.71 3.39 -6.02
CA GLY A 107 -10.18 3.52 -6.04
C GLY A 107 -10.90 2.28 -5.51
N GLU A 108 -10.46 1.07 -5.90
CA GLU A 108 -11.03 -0.19 -5.41
C GLU A 108 -10.69 -0.39 -3.91
N LEU A 109 -9.44 -0.14 -3.51
CA LEU A 109 -9.02 -0.25 -2.12
C LEU A 109 -9.85 0.67 -1.21
N PHE A 110 -9.90 1.96 -1.51
CA PHE A 110 -10.61 2.92 -0.65
C PHE A 110 -12.13 2.76 -0.68
N ALA A 111 -12.71 2.26 -1.78
CA ALA A 111 -14.12 1.88 -1.82
C ALA A 111 -14.42 0.74 -0.85
N TYR A 112 -13.56 -0.29 -0.81
CA TYR A 112 -13.66 -1.40 0.14
C TYR A 112 -13.50 -0.92 1.58
N LEU A 113 -12.43 -0.16 1.88
CA LEU A 113 -12.13 0.34 3.22
C LEU A 113 -13.26 1.18 3.81
N ARG A 114 -13.93 1.99 2.98
CA ARG A 114 -15.09 2.78 3.41
C ARG A 114 -16.29 1.94 3.81
N GLY A 115 -16.45 0.76 3.21
CA GLY A 115 -17.60 -0.13 3.42
C GLY A 115 -17.35 -1.29 4.39
N CYS A 116 -16.10 -1.61 4.72
CA CYS A 116 -15.76 -2.84 5.46
C CYS A 116 -16.09 -2.79 6.96
N GLY A 117 -16.33 -1.61 7.54
CA GLY A 117 -16.66 -1.46 8.97
C GLY A 117 -15.53 -1.82 9.93
N LYS A 118 -14.30 -2.01 9.45
CA LYS A 118 -13.13 -2.37 10.27
C LYS A 118 -12.35 -1.12 10.68
N PRO A 119 -11.69 -1.12 11.86
CA PRO A 119 -10.71 -0.10 12.22
C PRO A 119 -9.57 -0.06 11.20
N ILE A 120 -9.21 1.15 10.75
CA ILE A 120 -8.15 1.36 9.78
C ILE A 120 -7.10 2.28 10.39
N PHE A 121 -5.86 1.83 10.41
CA PHE A 121 -4.70 2.64 10.75
C PHE A 121 -3.90 2.90 9.48
N TRP A 122 -3.30 4.07 9.37
CA TRP A 122 -2.42 4.40 8.25
C TRP A 122 -1.14 5.06 8.75
N THR A 123 -0.03 4.35 8.63
CA THR A 123 1.31 4.89 8.88
C THR A 123 1.80 5.60 7.63
N LEU A 124 1.94 6.90 7.69
CA LEU A 124 2.49 7.71 6.62
C LEU A 124 4.01 7.71 6.71
N HIS A 125 4.68 7.27 5.64
CA HIS A 125 6.14 7.25 5.53
C HIS A 125 6.69 8.39 4.69
N ASP A 126 5.82 9.04 3.93
CA ASP A 126 6.11 10.16 3.05
C ASP A 126 4.87 11.04 2.88
N CYS A 127 4.96 12.06 2.05
CA CYS A 127 3.91 13.06 1.84
C CYS A 127 2.91 12.68 0.74
N TRP A 128 3.13 11.56 0.05
CA TRP A 128 2.34 11.18 -1.13
C TRP A 128 0.82 11.15 -0.87
N SER A 129 0.40 10.72 0.31
CA SER A 129 -1.00 10.55 0.67
C SER A 129 -1.83 11.85 0.71
N PHE A 130 -1.18 13.01 0.83
CA PHE A 130 -1.84 14.31 0.91
C PHE A 130 -1.32 15.34 -0.12
N THR A 131 -0.28 15.00 -0.88
CA THR A 131 0.14 15.77 -2.06
C THR A 131 -0.55 15.21 -3.30
N GLY A 132 -0.51 15.92 -4.41
CA GLY A 132 -1.06 15.39 -5.66
C GLY A 132 -0.23 14.25 -6.25
N HIS A 133 1.07 14.21 -5.97
CA HIS A 133 1.99 13.28 -6.64
C HIS A 133 3.28 13.00 -5.86
N CYS A 134 3.92 14.03 -5.29
CA CYS A 134 5.28 13.91 -4.76
C CYS A 134 5.33 13.34 -3.34
N ALA A 135 6.31 12.48 -3.09
CA ALA A 135 6.57 11.92 -1.77
C ALA A 135 7.28 12.92 -0.83
N TYR A 136 8.05 13.86 -1.39
CA TYR A 136 8.91 14.79 -0.62
C TYR A 136 8.85 16.20 -1.20
N PHE A 137 7.74 16.89 -0.99
CA PHE A 137 7.54 18.26 -1.48
C PHE A 137 8.48 19.28 -0.81
N ASP A 138 8.90 19.02 0.41
CA ASP A 138 9.79 19.85 1.21
C ASP A 138 11.22 19.91 0.64
N TYR A 139 11.67 18.87 -0.04
CA TYR A 139 12.98 18.82 -0.68
C TYR A 139 13.19 19.96 -1.71
N VAL A 140 12.16 20.33 -2.42
CA VAL A 140 12.17 21.44 -3.39
C VAL A 140 11.49 22.70 -2.87
N GLY A 141 11.13 22.75 -1.59
CA GLY A 141 10.45 23.87 -0.96
C GLY A 141 9.07 24.19 -1.58
N CYS A 142 8.39 23.18 -2.12
CA CYS A 142 7.14 23.35 -2.84
C CYS A 142 5.93 23.34 -1.90
N ASP A 143 5.04 24.31 -2.02
CA ASP A 143 3.78 24.38 -1.27
C ASP A 143 2.52 24.33 -2.16
N ARG A 144 2.69 24.08 -3.46
CA ARG A 144 1.59 24.02 -4.46
C ARG A 144 0.56 22.94 -4.14
N TRP A 145 0.94 21.87 -3.44
CA TRP A 145 0.02 20.82 -2.99
C TRP A 145 -1.15 21.36 -2.14
N LYS A 146 -1.01 22.54 -1.53
CA LYS A 146 -2.07 23.21 -0.72
C LYS A 146 -3.21 23.77 -1.56
N THR A 147 -2.95 24.12 -2.81
CA THR A 147 -3.90 24.81 -3.69
C THR A 147 -4.13 24.09 -5.03
N GLY A 148 -3.31 23.12 -5.37
CA GLY A 148 -3.32 22.37 -6.60
C GLY A 148 -1.92 22.26 -7.23
N CYS A 149 -1.50 21.07 -7.63
CA CYS A 149 -0.16 20.80 -8.14
C CYS A 149 -0.02 21.19 -9.62
N HIS A 150 -0.21 22.48 -9.95
CA HIS A 150 0.05 23.00 -11.29
C HIS A 150 1.54 23.33 -11.43
N ASP A 151 2.09 23.16 -12.66
CA ASP A 151 3.51 23.46 -13.01
C ASP A 151 4.48 22.85 -11.99
N CYS A 152 4.40 21.53 -11.80
CA CYS A 152 5.18 20.79 -10.82
C CYS A 152 6.70 21.02 -11.02
N PRO A 153 7.46 21.38 -9.96
CA PRO A 153 8.91 21.62 -10.05
C PRO A 153 9.72 20.29 -9.98
N GLN A 154 9.09 19.14 -9.84
CA GLN A 154 9.69 17.81 -9.83
C GLN A 154 9.44 17.06 -11.13
#